data_435ea398fd0629649e9690a01c309d34
#
_entry.id   435ea398fd0629649e9690a01c309d34
#
_cell.length_a   1.000
_cell.length_b   1.000
_cell.length_c   1.000
_cell.angle_alpha   90.00
_cell.angle_beta   90.00
_cell.angle_gamma   90.00
#
_symmetry.space_group_name_H-M   'P 1'
#
loop_
_entity.id
_entity.type
_entity.pdbx_description
1 polymer ?
#
loop_
_entity_poly.entity_id
_entity_poly.type
_entity_poly.pdbx_seq_one_letter_code
_entity_poly.pdbx_strand_id
1 'polypeptide(L)'
;MASILIIDDDESILSVLKERLMCEGFNVLTASDGKEGMNLFNDNQVDLVITDIIMPDKDGFETIIELKRICPDIKIIAMSGGGHGHPKYYLDTAKCFRAKYTFEKPFKTSDLVEAVHELLKEEKTS
;
A
#
# COMPACT_ATOMS: atom_id res chain seq x y z
N MET A 1 -5.06 14.75 -10.14
CA MET A 1 -3.85 14.03 -9.72
C MET A 1 -4.21 13.02 -8.64
N ALA A 2 -3.92 11.76 -8.87
CA ALA A 2 -4.26 10.71 -7.90
C ALA A 2 -3.36 10.80 -6.66
N SER A 3 -3.91 10.41 -5.52
CA SER A 3 -3.21 10.43 -4.23
C SER A 3 -2.98 9.02 -3.74
N ILE A 4 -1.75 8.72 -3.35
CA ILE A 4 -1.32 7.41 -2.90
C ILE A 4 -0.82 7.52 -1.46
N LEU A 5 -1.29 6.61 -0.60
CA LEU A 5 -0.81 6.49 0.77
C LEU A 5 0.08 5.27 0.87
N ILE A 6 1.30 5.45 1.38
CA ILE A 6 2.25 4.36 1.57
C ILE A 6 2.47 4.15 3.06
N ILE A 7 2.28 2.92 3.52
CA ILE A 7 2.43 2.57 4.93
C ILE A 7 3.52 1.51 5.07
N ASP A 8 4.61 1.83 5.74
CA ASP A 8 5.73 0.91 5.96
C ASP A 8 6.58 1.46 7.10
N ASP A 9 7.06 0.60 7.99
CA ASP A 9 7.92 1.02 9.08
C ASP A 9 9.37 1.23 8.65
N ASP A 10 9.72 0.84 7.44
CA ASP A 10 11.05 1.06 6.86
C ASP A 10 11.10 2.39 6.12
N GLU A 11 11.74 3.38 6.73
CA GLU A 11 11.81 4.72 6.15
C GLU A 11 12.55 4.77 4.81
N SER A 12 13.47 3.85 4.58
CA SER A 12 14.17 3.77 3.29
C SER A 12 13.20 3.44 2.17
N ILE A 13 12.30 2.50 2.42
CA ILE A 13 11.28 2.12 1.44
C ILE A 13 10.31 3.27 1.21
N LEU A 14 9.87 3.93 2.28
CA LEU A 14 8.99 5.08 2.16
C LEU A 14 9.61 6.17 1.29
N SER A 15 10.89 6.47 1.51
CA SER A 15 11.58 7.51 0.75
C SER A 15 11.71 7.16 -0.71
N VAL A 16 12.13 5.93 -1.00
CA VAL A 16 12.34 5.49 -2.38
C VAL A 16 11.02 5.48 -3.16
N LEU A 17 9.99 4.90 -2.57
CA LEU A 17 8.69 4.80 -3.24
C LEU A 17 8.04 6.18 -3.40
N LYS A 18 8.15 7.03 -2.38
CA LYS A 18 7.61 8.38 -2.44
C LYS A 18 8.23 9.15 -3.59
N GLU A 19 9.56 9.16 -3.65
CA GLU A 19 10.27 9.88 -4.69
C GLU A 19 9.90 9.37 -6.08
N ARG A 20 9.88 8.06 -6.25
CA ARG A 20 9.56 7.46 -7.54
C ARG A 20 8.13 7.77 -7.98
N LEU A 21 7.17 7.65 -7.08
CA LEU A 21 5.77 7.90 -7.43
C LEU A 21 5.49 9.38 -7.64
N MET A 22 6.17 10.26 -6.93
CA MET A 22 6.07 11.70 -7.18
C MET A 22 6.60 12.04 -8.58
N CYS A 23 7.67 11.39 -9.01
CA CYS A 23 8.19 11.56 -10.35
C CYS A 23 7.20 11.11 -11.42
N GLU A 24 6.31 10.17 -11.07
CA GLU A 24 5.27 9.70 -11.98
C GLU A 24 4.04 10.61 -12.00
N GLY A 25 4.04 11.66 -11.19
CA GLY A 25 2.96 12.65 -11.19
C GLY A 25 1.90 12.44 -10.12
N PHE A 26 2.12 11.55 -9.15
CA PHE A 26 1.16 11.31 -8.10
C PHE A 26 1.42 12.16 -6.85
N ASN A 27 0.35 12.44 -6.10
CA ASN A 27 0.49 12.95 -4.74
C ASN A 27 0.79 11.76 -3.84
N VAL A 28 1.74 11.90 -2.92
CA VAL A 28 2.14 10.78 -2.06
C VAL A 28 2.13 11.20 -0.61
N LEU A 29 1.44 10.41 0.22
CA LEU A 29 1.46 10.51 1.67
C LEU A 29 2.16 9.28 2.20
N THR A 30 2.95 9.44 3.27
CA THR A 30 3.66 8.32 3.88
C THR A 30 3.32 8.21 5.36
N ALA A 31 3.25 6.98 5.84
CA ALA A 31 3.00 6.67 7.25
C ALA A 31 3.94 5.55 7.67
N SER A 32 4.43 5.62 8.91
CA SER A 32 5.36 4.61 9.42
C SER A 32 4.68 3.45 10.13
N ASP A 33 3.37 3.54 10.35
CA ASP A 33 2.59 2.44 10.93
C ASP A 33 1.14 2.56 10.50
N GLY A 34 0.36 1.54 10.84
CA GLY A 34 -1.05 1.49 10.43
C GLY A 34 -1.91 2.55 11.09
N LYS A 35 -1.60 2.94 12.31
CA LYS A 35 -2.36 3.95 13.03
C LYS A 35 -2.21 5.31 12.35
N GLU A 36 -0.97 5.70 12.07
CA GLU A 36 -0.71 6.94 11.34
C GLU A 36 -1.33 6.88 9.95
N GLY A 37 -1.24 5.72 9.29
CA GLY A 37 -1.83 5.52 7.97
C GLY A 37 -3.33 5.73 7.98
N MET A 38 -4.02 5.20 8.99
CA MET A 38 -5.47 5.38 9.09
C MET A 38 -5.84 6.83 9.36
N ASN A 39 -5.05 7.53 10.16
CA ASN A 39 -5.29 8.94 10.40
C ASN A 39 -5.17 9.75 9.11
N LEU A 40 -4.12 9.48 8.33
CA LEU A 40 -3.93 10.16 7.06
C LEU A 40 -5.02 9.81 6.06
N PHE A 41 -5.45 8.56 6.04
CA PHE A 41 -6.52 8.12 5.16
C PHE A 41 -7.84 8.84 5.47
N ASN A 42 -8.15 8.99 6.76
CA ASN A 42 -9.38 9.66 7.17
C ASN A 42 -9.36 11.17 6.92
N ASP A 43 -8.18 11.78 7.00
CA ASP A 43 -8.04 13.23 6.86
C ASP A 43 -7.80 13.69 5.42
N ASN A 44 -7.58 12.78 4.49
CA ASN A 44 -7.24 13.10 3.11
C ASN A 44 -8.01 12.23 2.14
N GLN A 45 -8.12 12.71 0.91
CA GLN A 45 -8.67 11.88 -0.15
C GLN A 45 -7.55 11.00 -0.70
N VAL A 46 -7.71 9.69 -0.61
CA VAL A 46 -6.72 8.71 -1.04
C VAL A 46 -7.35 7.78 -2.06
N ASP A 47 -6.65 7.59 -3.17
CA ASP A 47 -7.14 6.74 -4.27
C ASP A 47 -6.58 5.33 -4.24
N LEU A 48 -5.40 5.16 -3.64
CA LEU A 48 -4.73 3.86 -3.59
C LEU A 48 -3.85 3.81 -2.34
N VAL A 49 -3.81 2.64 -1.69
CA VAL A 49 -2.96 2.41 -0.52
C VAL A 49 -1.95 1.32 -0.82
N ILE A 50 -0.69 1.57 -0.51
CA ILE A 50 0.37 0.58 -0.55
C ILE A 50 0.78 0.35 0.89
N THR A 51 0.62 -0.86 1.41
CA THR A 51 0.91 -1.13 2.81
C THR A 51 1.76 -2.38 3.00
N ASP A 52 2.75 -2.28 3.90
CA ASP A 52 3.45 -3.44 4.39
C ASP A 52 2.49 -4.23 5.29
N ILE A 53 2.62 -5.53 5.30
CA ILE A 53 1.74 -6.40 6.07
C ILE A 53 2.25 -6.57 7.50
N ILE A 54 3.56 -6.64 7.68
CA ILE A 54 4.17 -6.87 8.99
C ILE A 54 4.71 -5.58 9.57
N MET A 55 4.03 -5.04 10.58
CA MET A 55 4.41 -3.80 11.25
C MET A 55 4.23 -3.95 12.75
N PRO A 56 5.05 -3.22 13.57
CA PRO A 56 5.06 -3.43 15.01
C PRO A 56 3.76 -3.08 15.76
N ASP A 57 3.12 -1.97 15.45
CA ASP A 57 2.00 -1.50 16.28
C ASP A 57 0.65 -1.96 15.78
N LYS A 58 0.40 -1.83 14.50
CA LYS A 58 -0.84 -2.25 13.89
C LYS A 58 -0.48 -2.92 12.58
N ASP A 59 -0.69 -4.22 12.51
CA ASP A 59 -0.26 -4.95 11.33
C ASP A 59 -1.08 -4.60 10.10
N GLY A 60 -0.53 -4.94 8.93
CA GLY A 60 -1.13 -4.59 7.67
C GLY A 60 -2.46 -5.27 7.40
N PHE A 61 -2.69 -6.45 7.97
CA PHE A 61 -3.98 -7.14 7.81
C PHE A 61 -5.09 -6.36 8.50
N GLU A 62 -4.85 -5.91 9.73
CA GLU A 62 -5.80 -5.05 10.43
C GLU A 62 -6.07 -3.78 9.66
N THR A 63 -5.01 -3.18 9.12
CA THR A 63 -5.12 -1.97 8.34
C THR A 63 -5.96 -2.20 7.08
N ILE A 64 -5.73 -3.30 6.36
CA ILE A 64 -6.49 -3.63 5.17
C ILE A 64 -7.97 -3.83 5.50
N ILE A 65 -8.25 -4.57 6.57
CA ILE A 65 -9.63 -4.83 6.99
C ILE A 65 -10.34 -3.51 7.30
N GLU A 66 -9.67 -2.64 8.03
CA GLU A 66 -10.26 -1.36 8.41
C GLU A 66 -10.48 -0.45 7.20
N LEU A 67 -9.52 -0.40 6.29
CA LEU A 67 -9.64 0.38 5.04
C LEU A 67 -10.83 -0.09 4.22
N LYS A 68 -10.98 -1.40 4.06
CA LYS A 68 -12.07 -1.97 3.28
C LYS A 68 -13.44 -1.76 3.94
N ARG A 69 -13.46 -1.66 5.27
CA ARG A 69 -14.69 -1.36 5.99
C ARG A 69 -15.14 0.07 5.71
N ILE A 70 -14.20 1.01 5.72
CA ILE A 70 -14.49 2.43 5.50
C ILE A 70 -14.76 2.71 4.02
N CYS A 71 -13.97 2.11 3.14
CA CYS A 71 -14.07 2.33 1.70
C CYS A 71 -13.93 1.00 0.98
N PRO A 72 -15.05 0.29 0.74
CA PRO A 72 -14.98 -1.05 0.13
C PRO A 72 -14.29 -1.11 -1.22
N ASP A 73 -14.28 -0.01 -1.96
CA ASP A 73 -13.70 0.03 -3.29
C ASP A 73 -12.24 0.52 -3.31
N ILE A 74 -11.65 0.79 -2.14
CA ILE A 74 -10.26 1.27 -2.10
C ILE A 74 -9.32 0.23 -2.71
N LYS A 75 -8.40 0.68 -3.53
CA LYS A 75 -7.41 -0.19 -4.16
C LYS A 75 -6.21 -0.32 -3.24
N ILE A 76 -5.79 -1.56 -3.00
CA ILE A 76 -4.72 -1.86 -2.07
C ILE A 76 -3.65 -2.73 -2.72
N ILE A 77 -2.40 -2.34 -2.52
CA ILE A 77 -1.23 -3.14 -2.87
C ILE A 77 -0.55 -3.54 -1.56
N ALA A 78 -0.34 -4.83 -1.36
CA ALA A 78 0.30 -5.34 -0.15
C ALA A 78 1.76 -5.71 -0.41
N MET A 79 2.62 -5.45 0.57
CA MET A 79 4.05 -5.78 0.49
C MET A 79 4.42 -6.63 1.71
N SER A 80 5.34 -7.56 1.55
CA SER A 80 5.89 -8.33 2.67
C SER A 80 7.29 -8.83 2.35
N GLY A 81 8.08 -9.07 3.38
CA GLY A 81 9.46 -9.55 3.22
C GLY A 81 10.30 -9.27 4.44
N GLY A 82 9.68 -8.83 5.50
CA GLY A 82 10.38 -8.34 6.68
C GLY A 82 10.99 -9.38 7.60
N GLY A 83 11.16 -10.62 7.18
CA GLY A 83 11.95 -11.57 7.94
C GLY A 83 11.24 -12.35 9.04
N HIS A 84 9.95 -12.25 9.19
CA HIS A 84 9.19 -13.03 10.16
C HIS A 84 8.19 -13.92 9.46
N GLY A 85 8.40 -15.23 9.50
CA GLY A 85 7.53 -16.18 8.84
C GLY A 85 7.76 -16.24 7.33
N HIS A 86 6.82 -16.81 6.61
CA HIS A 86 6.88 -16.92 5.16
C HIS A 86 6.21 -15.72 4.49
N PRO A 87 6.95 -14.90 3.74
CA PRO A 87 6.35 -13.78 3.02
C PRO A 87 5.18 -14.20 2.13
N LYS A 88 5.31 -15.34 1.47
CA LYS A 88 4.25 -15.85 0.60
C LYS A 88 2.96 -16.11 1.36
N TYR A 89 3.05 -16.65 2.57
CA TYR A 89 1.87 -16.90 3.40
C TYR A 89 1.10 -15.61 3.67
N TYR A 90 1.83 -14.58 4.07
CA TYR A 90 1.21 -13.29 4.37
C TYR A 90 0.61 -12.65 3.13
N LEU A 91 1.30 -12.77 1.99
CA LEU A 91 0.80 -12.20 0.74
C LEU A 91 -0.45 -12.93 0.24
N ASP A 92 -0.48 -14.25 0.36
CA ASP A 92 -1.66 -15.01 -0.02
C ASP A 92 -2.85 -14.66 0.86
N THR A 93 -2.61 -14.45 2.16
CA THR A 93 -3.66 -14.02 3.08
C THR A 93 -4.16 -12.63 2.72
N ALA A 94 -3.26 -11.72 2.32
CA ALA A 94 -3.65 -10.38 1.90
C ALA A 94 -4.58 -10.41 0.69
N LYS A 95 -4.38 -11.33 -0.23
CA LYS A 95 -5.29 -11.49 -1.38
C LYS A 95 -6.69 -11.85 -0.94
N CYS A 96 -6.80 -12.67 0.11
CA CYS A 96 -8.10 -13.04 0.67
C CYS A 96 -8.81 -11.81 1.24
N PHE A 97 -8.07 -10.78 1.66
CA PHE A 97 -8.63 -9.53 2.11
C PHE A 97 -8.75 -8.49 0.98
N ARG A 98 -8.67 -8.96 -0.28
CA ARG A 98 -8.97 -8.15 -1.47
C ARG A 98 -7.91 -7.12 -1.82
N ALA A 99 -6.65 -7.39 -1.47
CA ALA A 99 -5.54 -6.62 -2.03
C ALA A 99 -5.42 -6.96 -3.51
N LYS A 100 -5.34 -5.94 -4.35
CA LYS A 100 -5.31 -6.13 -5.81
C LYS A 100 -3.99 -6.71 -6.29
N TYR A 101 -2.89 -6.28 -5.70
CA TYR A 101 -1.55 -6.77 -6.01
C TYR A 101 -0.81 -7.06 -4.73
N THR A 102 0.10 -8.03 -4.79
CA THR A 102 0.96 -8.37 -3.66
C THR A 102 2.40 -8.43 -4.16
N PHE A 103 3.32 -7.87 -3.39
CA PHE A 103 4.74 -7.87 -3.72
C PHE A 103 5.57 -8.42 -2.59
N GLU A 104 6.46 -9.33 -2.90
CA GLU A 104 7.42 -9.87 -1.94
C GLU A 104 8.72 -9.07 -2.05
N LYS A 105 9.19 -8.56 -0.91
CA LYS A 105 10.46 -7.82 -0.87
C LYS A 105 11.65 -8.77 -0.95
N PRO A 106 12.71 -8.43 -1.65
CA PRO A 106 12.87 -7.24 -2.48
C PRO A 106 12.14 -7.38 -3.82
N PHE A 107 11.58 -6.29 -4.30
CA PHE A 107 10.93 -6.27 -5.62
C PHE A 107 11.46 -5.11 -6.43
N LYS A 108 11.21 -5.13 -7.73
CA LYS A 108 11.61 -4.02 -8.60
C LYS A 108 10.61 -2.89 -8.44
N THR A 109 11.12 -1.69 -8.18
CA THR A 109 10.28 -0.52 -8.04
C THR A 109 9.43 -0.28 -9.30
N SER A 110 10.01 -0.57 -10.47
CA SER A 110 9.29 -0.42 -11.74
C SER A 110 8.06 -1.33 -11.82
N ASP A 111 8.11 -2.52 -11.23
CA ASP A 111 6.95 -3.41 -11.22
C ASP A 111 5.83 -2.84 -10.35
N LEU A 112 6.18 -2.24 -9.22
CA LEU A 112 5.20 -1.61 -8.36
C LEU A 112 4.58 -0.39 -9.05
N VAL A 113 5.39 0.43 -9.68
CA VAL A 113 4.92 1.62 -10.41
C VAL A 113 3.95 1.22 -11.51
N GLU A 114 4.26 0.14 -12.23
CA GLU A 114 3.40 -0.36 -13.28
C GLU A 114 2.04 -0.81 -12.72
N ALA A 115 2.04 -1.50 -11.57
CA ALA A 115 0.81 -1.92 -10.91
C ALA A 115 -0.02 -0.71 -10.48
N VAL A 116 0.62 0.33 -9.97
CA VAL A 116 -0.07 1.56 -9.59
C VAL A 116 -0.77 2.20 -10.78
N HIS A 117 -0.06 2.33 -11.89
CA HIS A 117 -0.64 2.91 -13.10
C HIS A 117 -1.82 2.08 -13.60
N GLU A 118 -1.68 0.77 -13.57
CA GLU A 118 -2.75 -0.13 -14.03
C GLU A 118 -4.01 0.01 -13.18
N LEU A 119 -3.87 0.04 -11.86
CA LEU A 119 -5.00 0.18 -10.96
C LEU A 119 -5.70 1.53 -11.13
N LEU A 120 -4.94 2.60 -11.24
CA LEU A 120 -5.51 3.94 -11.37
C LEU A 120 -6.08 4.19 -12.75
N LYS A 121 -5.55 3.51 -13.76
CA LYS A 121 -6.09 3.57 -15.11
C LYS A 121 -7.49 2.95 -15.19
N GLU A 122 -7.70 1.83 -14.50
CA GLU A 122 -9.01 1.20 -14.42
C GLU A 122 -10.05 2.17 -13.87
N GLU A 123 -9.69 2.95 -12.87
CA GLU A 123 -10.57 3.92 -12.28
C GLU A 123 -10.95 5.03 -13.25
N LYS A 124 -10.02 5.43 -14.11
CA LYS A 124 -10.27 6.48 -15.10
C LYS A 124 -11.22 6.06 -16.22
N THR A 125 -11.33 4.78 -16.46
CA THR A 125 -12.14 4.26 -17.55
C THR A 125 -13.59 3.97 -17.15
N SER A 126 -13.89 4.10 -15.89
CA SER A 126 -15.24 3.83 -15.38
C SER A 126 -16.15 5.06 -15.42
#